data_ea0cca47b8a9fe20d02ce13c9953e71b
#
_entry.id   ea0cca47b8a9fe20d02ce13c9953e71b
#
_cell.length_a   1.000
_cell.length_b   1.000
_cell.length_c   1.000
_cell.angle_alpha   90.00
_cell.angle_beta   90.00
_cell.angle_gamma   90.00
#
_symmetry.space_group_name_H-M   'P 1'
#
loop_
_entity.id
_entity.type
_entity.pdbx_description
1 polymer ?
#
loop_
_entity_poly.entity_id
_entity_poly.type
_entity_poly.pdbx_seq_one_letter_code
_entity_poly.pdbx_strand_id
1 'polypeptide(L)'
;MLCLAREEFEIEHSGVFCAANCLNTGSLMKSTVSTTSLWNSTQLALLNGILAQLIPSGANGTIPSAAEFGVADFVAQKVSDKPDLQLLFTQGLEYLEALLQRSEKTAAELSNEEWIALVSQLEKSQPTFFEMLLRTTYMGYYSESAIRPLFGLSAGPTQPEGYLVPADDPMELDRMLEPVRQRGVCYREC
;
A
#
# COMPACT_ATOMS: atom_id res chain seq x y z
N MET A 1 -61.00 15.30 41.96
CA MET A 1 -62.01 14.34 41.55
C MET A 1 -61.45 13.58 40.34
N LEU A 2 -61.30 12.29 40.51
CA LEU A 2 -60.98 11.20 39.58
C LEU A 2 -59.60 11.25 38.88
N CYS A 3 -58.69 10.39 39.30
CA CYS A 3 -58.53 8.91 39.10
C CYS A 3 -57.89 8.62 37.75
N LEU A 4 -56.61 8.27 37.79
CA LEU A 4 -56.01 6.92 37.74
C LEU A 4 -56.18 6.19 36.41
N ALA A 5 -55.09 5.96 35.73
CA ALA A 5 -54.72 4.59 35.36
C ALA A 5 -53.24 4.51 35.00
N ARG A 6 -52.59 3.75 35.85
CA ARG A 6 -51.20 3.27 35.72
C ARG A 6 -51.32 1.96 34.95
N GLU A 7 -50.78 1.86 33.77
CA GLU A 7 -50.56 0.56 33.12
C GLU A 7 -49.07 0.21 33.23
N GLU A 8 -48.85 -0.80 34.04
CA GLU A 8 -47.59 -1.50 34.19
C GLU A 8 -47.39 -2.36 32.94
N PHE A 9 -46.32 -2.12 32.20
CA PHE A 9 -45.90 -3.02 31.13
C PHE A 9 -44.74 -3.87 31.64
N GLU A 10 -45.07 -5.11 31.98
CA GLU A 10 -44.09 -6.15 32.30
C GLU A 10 -43.32 -6.50 31.03
N ILE A 11 -42.00 -6.31 31.06
CA ILE A 11 -41.09 -6.84 30.05
C ILE A 11 -40.50 -8.13 30.59
N GLU A 12 -40.94 -9.24 30.04
CA GLU A 12 -40.37 -10.56 30.26
C GLU A 12 -38.91 -10.60 29.88
N HIS A 13 -38.10 -11.08 30.83
CA HIS A 13 -36.71 -11.45 30.64
C HIS A 13 -36.61 -12.73 29.81
N SER A 14 -36.30 -12.64 28.53
CA SER A 14 -35.69 -13.74 27.81
C SER A 14 -34.28 -13.35 27.46
N GLY A 15 -33.33 -13.93 28.22
CA GLY A 15 -31.92 -13.76 28.04
C GLY A 15 -31.47 -14.34 26.71
N VAL A 16 -30.97 -13.46 25.84
CA VAL A 16 -30.01 -13.84 24.79
C VAL A 16 -28.74 -13.02 25.02
N PHE A 17 -27.77 -13.66 25.61
CA PHE A 17 -26.40 -13.16 25.68
C PHE A 17 -25.86 -13.06 24.25
N CYS A 18 -25.99 -11.91 23.63
CA CYS A 18 -25.28 -11.59 22.44
C CYS A 18 -23.90 -11.04 22.90
N ALA A 19 -22.92 -11.94 23.01
CA ALA A 19 -21.52 -11.56 23.13
C ALA A 19 -21.11 -10.87 21.82
N ALA A 20 -21.40 -9.58 21.71
CA ALA A 20 -20.83 -8.73 20.68
C ALA A 20 -19.36 -8.57 20.97
N ASN A 21 -18.58 -9.42 20.30
CA ASN A 21 -17.15 -9.33 20.19
C ASN A 21 -16.82 -8.05 19.40
N CYS A 22 -16.74 -6.91 20.10
CA CYS A 22 -16.22 -5.66 19.56
C CYS A 22 -14.69 -5.79 19.40
N LEU A 23 -14.27 -6.65 18.47
CA LEU A 23 -12.98 -6.48 17.83
C LEU A 23 -13.08 -5.25 16.95
N ASN A 24 -12.60 -4.14 17.47
CA ASN A 24 -12.37 -2.91 16.74
C ASN A 24 -11.26 -3.16 15.69
N THR A 25 -11.61 -3.85 14.62
CA THR A 25 -10.81 -3.84 13.40
C THR A 25 -11.06 -2.50 12.75
N GLY A 26 -10.16 -1.55 13.02
CA GLY A 26 -10.01 -0.34 12.22
C GLY A 26 -9.64 -0.74 10.79
N SER A 27 -10.59 -1.35 10.09
CA SER A 27 -10.53 -1.54 8.65
C SER A 27 -10.74 -0.16 8.04
N LEU A 28 -9.61 0.54 7.79
CA LEU A 28 -9.60 1.60 6.80
C LEU A 28 -10.24 0.98 5.56
N MET A 29 -11.40 1.50 5.12
CA MET A 29 -11.97 1.14 3.84
C MET A 29 -10.96 1.56 2.77
N LYS A 30 -10.06 0.62 2.41
CA LYS A 30 -9.28 0.72 1.18
C LYS A 30 -10.31 0.74 0.06
N SER A 31 -10.47 1.87 -0.61
CA SER A 31 -11.15 1.91 -1.90
C SER A 31 -10.36 0.97 -2.81
N THR A 32 -10.83 -0.25 -2.95
CA THR A 32 -10.21 -1.25 -3.82
C THR A 32 -10.50 -0.85 -5.26
N VAL A 33 -9.59 -0.09 -5.86
CA VAL A 33 -9.52 -0.03 -7.31
C VAL A 33 -9.14 -1.43 -7.74
N SER A 34 -10.07 -2.15 -8.39
CA SER A 34 -9.78 -3.49 -8.87
C SER A 34 -8.70 -3.41 -9.94
N THR A 35 -7.61 -4.14 -9.77
CA THR A 35 -6.52 -4.29 -10.76
C THR A 35 -7.03 -4.57 -12.18
N THR A 36 -8.13 -5.33 -12.28
CA THR A 36 -8.84 -5.63 -13.53
C THR A 36 -9.44 -4.43 -14.26
N SER A 37 -9.53 -3.25 -13.62
CA SER A 37 -10.04 -2.05 -14.27
C SER A 37 -8.94 -1.24 -15.00
N LEU A 38 -7.67 -1.40 -14.60
CA LEU A 38 -6.54 -0.66 -15.16
C LEU A 38 -5.81 -1.45 -16.24
N TRP A 39 -5.70 -2.76 -16.11
CA TRP A 39 -4.90 -3.62 -16.98
C TRP A 39 -5.69 -4.83 -17.46
N ASN A 40 -5.36 -5.30 -18.66
CA ASN A 40 -5.92 -6.53 -19.19
C ASN A 40 -5.35 -7.78 -18.48
N SER A 41 -5.93 -8.95 -18.73
CA SER A 41 -5.52 -10.21 -18.10
C SER A 41 -4.06 -10.59 -18.40
N THR A 42 -3.56 -10.32 -19.59
CA THR A 42 -2.17 -10.58 -19.98
C THR A 42 -1.21 -9.64 -19.22
N GLN A 43 -1.52 -8.37 -19.17
CA GLN A 43 -0.75 -7.37 -18.43
C GLN A 43 -0.70 -7.67 -16.94
N LEU A 44 -1.82 -8.11 -16.36
CA LEU A 44 -1.89 -8.50 -14.97
C LEU A 44 -1.06 -9.77 -14.69
N ALA A 45 -1.08 -10.74 -15.59
CA ALA A 45 -0.25 -11.95 -15.49
C ALA A 45 1.25 -11.60 -15.56
N LEU A 46 1.64 -10.70 -16.48
CA LEU A 46 3.01 -10.20 -16.60
C LEU A 46 3.44 -9.43 -15.35
N LEU A 47 2.60 -8.55 -14.84
CA LEU A 47 2.86 -7.81 -13.60
C LEU A 47 3.10 -8.76 -12.43
N ASN A 48 2.20 -9.73 -12.21
CA ASN A 48 2.35 -10.72 -11.14
C ASN A 48 3.62 -11.57 -11.30
N GLY A 49 3.95 -11.99 -12.53
CA GLY A 49 5.18 -12.71 -12.78
C GLY A 49 6.43 -11.92 -12.41
N ILE A 50 6.48 -10.62 -12.77
CA ILE A 50 7.60 -9.75 -12.38
C ILE A 50 7.62 -9.53 -10.86
N LEU A 51 6.48 -9.31 -10.22
CA LEU A 51 6.40 -9.16 -8.76
C LEU A 51 6.95 -10.39 -8.03
N ALA A 52 6.68 -11.60 -8.54
CA ALA A 52 7.23 -12.84 -8.00
C ALA A 52 8.76 -12.96 -8.19
N GLN A 53 9.31 -12.36 -9.25
CA GLN A 53 10.77 -12.32 -9.46
C GLN A 53 11.45 -11.26 -8.60
N LEU A 54 10.81 -10.10 -8.38
CA LEU A 54 11.37 -9.02 -7.55
C LEU A 54 11.43 -9.41 -6.06
N ILE A 55 10.38 -10.06 -5.56
CA ILE A 55 10.33 -10.58 -4.19
C ILE A 55 9.78 -12.01 -4.26
N PRO A 56 10.68 -13.02 -4.39
CA PRO A 56 10.28 -14.41 -4.44
C PRO A 56 9.82 -14.91 -3.07
N SER A 57 9.08 -16.03 -3.07
CA SER A 57 8.71 -16.71 -1.83
C SER A 57 9.95 -17.27 -1.13
N GLY A 58 9.92 -17.23 0.20
CA GLY A 58 11.00 -17.79 1.03
C GLY A 58 11.11 -19.30 0.85
N ALA A 59 12.34 -19.83 0.97
CA ALA A 59 12.65 -21.24 0.77
C ALA A 59 11.79 -22.21 1.62
N ASN A 60 11.28 -21.74 2.76
CA ASN A 60 10.46 -22.55 3.67
C ASN A 60 8.95 -22.32 3.47
N GLY A 61 8.54 -21.54 2.47
CA GLY A 61 7.13 -21.19 2.22
C GLY A 61 6.46 -20.32 3.29
N THR A 62 7.22 -19.85 4.28
CA THR A 62 6.69 -18.98 5.36
C THR A 62 6.57 -17.53 4.94
N ILE A 63 7.41 -17.11 3.99
CA ILE A 63 7.41 -15.74 3.44
C ILE A 63 6.79 -15.82 2.04
N PRO A 64 5.60 -15.24 1.82
CA PRO A 64 4.98 -15.26 0.50
C PRO A 64 5.73 -14.35 -0.48
N SER A 65 5.66 -14.66 -1.78
CA SER A 65 6.13 -13.75 -2.82
C SER A 65 5.26 -12.49 -2.88
N ALA A 66 5.76 -11.43 -3.53
CA ALA A 66 4.99 -10.21 -3.72
C ALA A 66 3.69 -10.45 -4.52
N ALA A 67 3.73 -11.39 -5.47
CA ALA A 67 2.55 -11.75 -6.24
C ALA A 67 1.51 -12.51 -5.39
N GLU A 68 1.96 -13.53 -4.61
CA GLU A 68 1.09 -14.30 -3.71
C GLU A 68 0.45 -13.43 -2.63
N PHE A 69 1.17 -12.41 -2.18
CA PHE A 69 0.67 -11.45 -1.19
C PHE A 69 -0.32 -10.43 -1.79
N GLY A 70 -0.42 -10.34 -3.11
CA GLY A 70 -1.36 -9.44 -3.78
C GLY A 70 -0.85 -7.99 -3.89
N VAL A 71 0.46 -7.77 -3.98
CA VAL A 71 1.06 -6.43 -4.12
C VAL A 71 0.58 -5.72 -5.40
N ALA A 72 0.10 -6.45 -6.40
CA ALA A 72 -0.49 -5.89 -7.61
C ALA A 72 -1.63 -4.90 -7.32
N ASP A 73 -2.46 -5.16 -6.30
CA ASP A 73 -3.54 -4.26 -5.88
C ASP A 73 -3.00 -2.93 -5.32
N PHE A 74 -1.94 -3.00 -4.54
CA PHE A 74 -1.26 -1.80 -4.06
C PHE A 74 -0.66 -0.97 -5.20
N VAL A 75 -0.02 -1.64 -6.17
CA VAL A 75 0.52 -0.99 -7.37
C VAL A 75 -0.61 -0.32 -8.15
N ALA A 76 -1.72 -1.03 -8.39
CA ALA A 76 -2.89 -0.50 -9.08
C ALA A 76 -3.45 0.76 -8.39
N GLN A 77 -3.59 0.73 -7.08
CA GLN A 77 -4.05 1.88 -6.31
C GLN A 77 -3.12 3.08 -6.45
N LYS A 78 -1.79 2.86 -6.36
CA LYS A 78 -0.81 3.94 -6.51
C LYS A 78 -0.77 4.53 -7.91
N VAL A 79 -0.99 3.70 -8.92
CA VAL A 79 -1.03 4.11 -10.33
C VAL A 79 -2.32 4.86 -10.63
N SER A 80 -3.47 4.43 -10.11
CA SER A 80 -4.78 5.06 -10.37
C SER A 80 -4.86 6.50 -9.88
N ASP A 81 -4.10 6.86 -8.85
CA ASP A 81 -4.13 8.20 -8.26
C ASP A 81 -3.35 9.25 -9.08
N LYS A 82 -2.54 8.82 -10.05
CA LYS A 82 -1.59 9.69 -10.77
C LYS A 82 -1.57 9.41 -12.27
N PRO A 83 -2.06 10.33 -13.12
CA PRO A 83 -2.09 10.14 -14.58
C PRO A 83 -0.72 9.84 -15.21
N ASP A 84 0.35 10.49 -14.72
CA ASP A 84 1.70 10.26 -15.22
C ASP A 84 2.18 8.82 -14.97
N LEU A 85 1.82 8.25 -13.80
CA LEU A 85 2.12 6.86 -13.49
C LEU A 85 1.26 5.90 -14.31
N GLN A 86 0.00 6.24 -14.58
CA GLN A 86 -0.85 5.43 -15.44
C GLN A 86 -0.22 5.29 -16.83
N LEU A 87 0.21 6.41 -17.42
CA LEU A 87 0.88 6.40 -18.71
C LEU A 87 2.17 5.56 -18.69
N LEU A 88 3.02 5.77 -17.68
CA LEU A 88 4.28 5.05 -17.53
C LEU A 88 4.06 3.53 -17.40
N PHE A 89 3.11 3.11 -16.56
CA PHE A 89 2.81 1.70 -16.35
C PHE A 89 2.14 1.05 -17.56
N THR A 90 1.24 1.77 -18.24
CA THR A 90 0.64 1.29 -19.49
C THR A 90 1.72 1.03 -20.54
N GLN A 91 2.59 2.00 -20.81
CA GLN A 91 3.68 1.85 -21.78
C GLN A 91 4.66 0.73 -21.42
N GLY A 92 5.01 0.60 -20.12
CA GLY A 92 5.88 -0.46 -19.65
C GLY A 92 5.29 -1.85 -19.80
N LEU A 93 4.00 -2.02 -19.49
CA LEU A 93 3.29 -3.29 -19.67
C LEU A 93 3.03 -3.63 -21.14
N GLU A 94 2.72 -2.65 -22.00
CA GLU A 94 2.62 -2.82 -23.43
C GLU A 94 3.96 -3.26 -24.05
N TYR A 95 5.07 -2.70 -23.59
CA TYR A 95 6.39 -3.14 -24.03
C TYR A 95 6.65 -4.60 -23.67
N LEU A 96 6.31 -5.03 -22.46
CA LEU A 96 6.43 -6.43 -22.03
C LEU A 96 5.52 -7.37 -22.83
N GLU A 97 4.31 -6.94 -23.10
CA GLU A 97 3.34 -7.68 -23.91
C GLU A 97 3.87 -7.89 -25.34
N ALA A 98 4.48 -6.84 -25.93
CA ALA A 98 5.11 -6.94 -27.24
C ALA A 98 6.34 -7.88 -27.26
N LEU A 99 7.12 -7.95 -26.18
CA LEU A 99 8.21 -8.91 -26.04
C LEU A 99 7.68 -10.35 -25.97
N LEU A 100 6.61 -10.57 -25.21
CA LEU A 100 5.98 -11.87 -25.05
C LEU A 100 5.40 -12.38 -26.38
N GLN A 101 4.72 -11.51 -27.13
CA GLN A 101 4.19 -11.83 -28.45
C GLN A 101 5.27 -12.27 -29.44
N ARG A 102 6.47 -11.68 -29.39
CA ARG A 102 7.61 -12.07 -30.23
C ARG A 102 8.16 -13.45 -29.89
N SER A 103 8.02 -13.90 -28.65
CA SER A 103 8.46 -15.23 -28.20
C SER A 103 7.42 -16.31 -28.45
N GLU A 104 6.22 -15.95 -28.93
CA GLU A 104 5.07 -16.84 -29.13
C GLU A 104 4.68 -17.62 -27.87
N LYS A 105 4.98 -17.06 -26.68
CA LYS A 105 4.69 -17.67 -25.37
C LYS A 105 3.69 -16.85 -24.59
N THR A 106 3.03 -17.48 -23.66
CA THR A 106 2.23 -16.82 -22.62
C THR A 106 3.06 -16.64 -21.33
N ALA A 107 2.65 -15.75 -20.46
CA ALA A 107 3.32 -15.52 -19.17
C ALA A 107 3.41 -16.80 -18.32
N ALA A 108 2.43 -17.71 -18.44
CA ALA A 108 2.39 -18.98 -17.71
C ALA A 108 3.39 -20.03 -18.24
N GLU A 109 3.86 -19.88 -19.49
CA GLU A 109 4.80 -20.81 -20.13
C GLU A 109 6.26 -20.40 -19.97
N LEU A 110 6.53 -19.23 -19.36
CA LEU A 110 7.89 -18.76 -19.14
C LEU A 110 8.56 -19.56 -18.03
N SER A 111 9.75 -20.07 -18.29
CA SER A 111 10.63 -20.66 -17.28
C SER A 111 11.20 -19.58 -16.35
N ASN A 112 11.76 -19.99 -15.23
CA ASN A 112 12.37 -19.05 -14.29
C ASN A 112 13.54 -18.26 -14.93
N GLU A 113 14.36 -18.93 -15.77
CA GLU A 113 15.46 -18.29 -16.49
C GLU A 113 14.95 -17.25 -17.49
N GLU A 114 13.83 -17.54 -18.16
CA GLU A 114 13.21 -16.61 -19.09
C GLU A 114 12.61 -15.40 -18.37
N TRP A 115 12.02 -15.60 -17.21
CA TRP A 115 11.58 -14.50 -16.34
C TRP A 115 12.73 -13.59 -15.92
N ILE A 116 13.85 -14.16 -15.47
CA ILE A 116 15.05 -13.40 -15.10
C ILE A 116 15.59 -12.63 -16.31
N ALA A 117 15.63 -13.23 -17.48
CA ALA A 117 16.07 -12.58 -18.72
C ALA A 117 15.13 -11.43 -19.11
N LEU A 118 13.81 -11.63 -18.99
CA LEU A 118 12.79 -10.62 -19.28
C LEU A 118 12.91 -9.41 -18.34
N VAL A 119 13.06 -9.66 -17.04
CA VAL A 119 13.26 -8.60 -16.02
C VAL A 119 14.56 -7.84 -16.27
N SER A 120 15.64 -8.55 -16.58
CA SER A 120 16.94 -7.92 -16.90
C SER A 120 16.90 -7.08 -18.18
N GLN A 121 16.11 -7.51 -19.18
CA GLN A 121 15.87 -6.73 -20.38
C GLN A 121 15.02 -5.49 -20.10
N LEU A 122 13.99 -5.63 -19.26
CA LEU A 122 13.13 -4.54 -18.84
C LEU A 122 13.94 -3.44 -18.14
N GLU A 123 14.80 -3.81 -17.19
CA GLU A 123 15.69 -2.89 -16.45
C GLU A 123 16.54 -2.05 -17.42
N LYS A 124 17.09 -2.67 -18.46
CA LYS A 124 17.94 -1.99 -19.45
C LYS A 124 17.18 -1.12 -20.42
N SER A 125 15.99 -1.58 -20.86
CA SER A 125 15.24 -0.94 -21.94
C SER A 125 14.24 0.10 -21.44
N GLN A 126 13.72 -0.07 -20.23
CA GLN A 126 12.70 0.77 -19.60
C GLN A 126 13.07 1.13 -18.16
N PRO A 127 14.23 1.78 -17.92
CA PRO A 127 14.77 1.98 -16.57
C PRO A 127 13.83 2.78 -15.66
N THR A 128 13.17 3.80 -16.19
CA THR A 128 12.24 4.63 -15.39
C THR A 128 11.02 3.84 -14.92
N PHE A 129 10.46 3.01 -15.80
CA PHE A 129 9.34 2.13 -15.43
C PHE A 129 9.79 1.08 -14.41
N PHE A 130 10.94 0.43 -14.67
CA PHE A 130 11.48 -0.60 -13.78
C PHE A 130 11.77 -0.06 -12.38
N GLU A 131 12.42 1.10 -12.25
CA GLU A 131 12.70 1.74 -10.97
C GLU A 131 11.40 2.06 -10.21
N MET A 132 10.40 2.61 -10.90
CA MET A 132 9.12 2.93 -10.27
C MET A 132 8.37 1.67 -9.84
N LEU A 133 8.37 0.62 -10.65
CA LEU A 133 7.79 -0.68 -10.33
C LEU A 133 8.49 -1.30 -9.11
N LEU A 134 9.81 -1.35 -9.10
CA LEU A 134 10.61 -1.87 -8.00
C LEU A 134 10.31 -1.12 -6.68
N ARG A 135 10.35 0.20 -6.72
CA ARG A 135 10.05 1.05 -5.57
C ARG A 135 8.64 0.83 -5.04
N THR A 136 7.64 0.78 -5.93
CA THR A 136 6.24 0.60 -5.54
C THR A 136 6.01 -0.80 -4.98
N THR A 137 6.67 -1.82 -5.54
CA THR A 137 6.64 -3.20 -5.04
C THR A 137 7.18 -3.29 -3.61
N TYR A 138 8.35 -2.73 -3.35
CA TYR A 138 8.94 -2.74 -2.01
C TYR A 138 8.10 -1.95 -1.01
N MET A 139 7.57 -0.80 -1.41
CA MET A 139 6.66 -0.03 -0.56
C MET A 139 5.41 -0.83 -0.22
N GLY A 140 4.76 -1.47 -1.19
CA GLY A 140 3.56 -2.26 -0.96
C GLY A 140 3.81 -3.49 -0.09
N TYR A 141 4.91 -4.18 -0.32
CA TYR A 141 5.22 -5.41 0.38
C TYR A 141 5.66 -5.18 1.83
N TYR A 142 6.71 -4.38 2.05
CA TYR A 142 7.31 -4.19 3.38
C TYR A 142 6.55 -3.22 4.29
N SER A 143 5.57 -2.48 3.79
CA SER A 143 4.71 -1.66 4.62
C SER A 143 3.58 -2.45 5.30
N GLU A 144 3.30 -3.66 4.83
CA GLU A 144 2.17 -4.46 5.31
C GLU A 144 2.43 -5.05 6.70
N SER A 145 1.42 -4.89 7.57
CA SER A 145 1.49 -5.35 8.97
C SER A 145 1.63 -6.87 9.11
N ALA A 146 1.16 -7.63 8.11
CA ALA A 146 1.29 -9.09 8.08
C ALA A 146 2.69 -9.56 7.66
N ILE A 147 3.39 -8.76 6.86
CA ILE A 147 4.73 -9.09 6.34
C ILE A 147 5.83 -8.73 7.33
N ARG A 148 5.72 -7.59 8.00
CA ARG A 148 6.76 -7.07 8.90
C ARG A 148 7.21 -8.05 9.99
N PRO A 149 6.31 -8.77 10.70
CA PRO A 149 6.70 -9.75 11.70
C PRO A 149 7.53 -10.92 11.15
N LEU A 150 7.36 -11.29 9.88
CA LEU A 150 8.13 -12.35 9.24
C LEU A 150 9.63 -12.00 9.12
N PHE A 151 9.95 -10.70 9.19
CA PHE A 151 11.31 -10.16 9.21
C PHE A 151 11.75 -9.69 10.61
N GLY A 152 11.03 -10.08 11.67
CA GLY A 152 11.37 -9.71 13.06
C GLY A 152 11.04 -8.26 13.41
N LEU A 153 10.22 -7.58 12.61
CA LEU A 153 9.79 -6.21 12.85
C LEU A 153 8.42 -6.18 13.54
N SER A 154 8.12 -5.08 14.26
CA SER A 154 6.79 -4.85 14.81
C SER A 154 5.73 -4.75 13.71
N ALA A 155 4.57 -5.37 13.91
CA ALA A 155 3.41 -5.23 13.02
C ALA A 155 2.84 -3.80 13.00
N GLY A 156 2.95 -3.11 14.13
CA GLY A 156 2.52 -1.72 14.28
C GLY A 156 3.48 -0.70 13.67
N PRO A 157 3.16 0.59 13.75
CA PRO A 157 4.06 1.66 13.34
C PRO A 157 5.38 1.58 14.11
N THR A 158 6.47 2.07 13.51
CA THR A 158 7.82 2.00 14.08
C THR A 158 7.92 2.71 15.44
N GLN A 159 7.05 3.69 15.68
CA GLN A 159 6.98 4.48 16.90
C GLN A 159 5.51 4.81 17.23
N PRO A 160 4.77 3.83 17.76
CA PRO A 160 3.34 3.99 18.04
C PRO A 160 3.05 5.11 19.05
N GLU A 161 3.97 5.38 19.96
CA GLU A 161 3.84 6.41 21.01
C GLU A 161 4.44 7.76 20.58
N GLY A 162 5.08 7.83 19.39
CA GLY A 162 5.82 9.00 18.96
C GLY A 162 7.13 9.20 19.71
N TYR A 163 7.73 10.37 19.54
CA TYR A 163 8.88 10.81 20.33
C TYR A 163 8.44 11.80 21.40
N LEU A 164 9.00 11.66 22.58
CA LEU A 164 8.93 12.70 23.60
C LEU A 164 9.87 13.82 23.17
N VAL A 165 9.31 14.84 22.54
CA VAL A 165 10.07 16.05 22.19
C VAL A 165 9.93 17.01 23.36
N PRO A 166 11.02 17.33 24.09
CA PRO A 166 10.96 18.34 25.12
C PRO A 166 10.58 19.69 24.50
N ALA A 167 9.83 20.51 25.23
CA ALA A 167 9.53 21.85 24.78
C ALA A 167 10.82 22.65 24.63
N ASP A 168 10.90 23.44 23.56
CA ASP A 168 12.03 24.34 23.35
C ASP A 168 12.13 25.35 24.50
N ASP A 169 13.35 25.70 24.90
CA ASP A 169 13.58 26.80 25.82
C ASP A 169 13.11 28.12 25.19
N PRO A 170 12.13 28.82 25.79
CA PRO A 170 11.63 30.07 25.23
C PRO A 170 12.70 31.15 25.00
N MET A 171 13.72 31.18 25.87
CA MET A 171 14.83 32.15 25.74
C MET A 171 15.74 31.82 24.56
N GLU A 172 16.03 30.53 24.35
CA GLU A 172 16.84 30.09 23.21
C GLU A 172 16.05 30.27 21.89
N LEU A 173 14.77 29.96 21.90
CA LEU A 173 13.88 30.18 20.75
C LEU A 173 13.82 31.67 20.38
N ASP A 174 13.66 32.55 21.35
CA ASP A 174 13.66 34.01 21.12
C ASP A 174 14.99 34.47 20.53
N ARG A 175 16.13 33.98 21.06
CA ARG A 175 17.45 34.29 20.54
C ARG A 175 17.62 33.81 19.09
N MET A 176 17.13 32.63 18.74
CA MET A 176 17.18 32.08 17.39
C MET A 176 16.29 32.82 16.40
N LEU A 177 15.14 33.32 16.87
CA LEU A 177 14.18 34.06 16.04
C LEU A 177 14.56 35.55 15.82
N GLU A 178 15.43 36.11 16.65
CA GLU A 178 15.82 37.54 16.57
C GLU A 178 16.33 37.94 15.17
N PRO A 179 17.22 37.19 14.47
CA PRO A 179 17.65 37.54 13.12
C PRO A 179 16.51 37.52 12.09
N VAL A 180 15.50 36.69 12.31
CA VAL A 180 14.32 36.62 11.42
C VAL A 180 13.40 37.81 11.64
N ARG A 181 13.18 38.22 12.90
CA ARG A 181 12.39 39.43 13.25
C ARG A 181 13.03 40.68 12.71
N GLN A 182 14.36 40.78 12.74
CA GLN A 182 15.11 41.93 12.22
C GLN A 182 15.00 42.05 10.70
N ARG A 183 14.73 40.98 9.94
CA ARG A 183 14.49 41.07 8.49
C ARG A 183 13.19 41.74 8.14
N GLY A 184 12.23 41.79 9.08
CA GLY A 184 10.90 42.34 8.83
C GLY A 184 10.09 41.47 7.87
N VAL A 185 9.09 42.08 7.21
CA VAL A 185 8.17 41.39 6.30
C VAL A 185 8.89 41.02 5.01
N CYS A 186 9.02 39.71 4.76
CA CYS A 186 9.73 39.14 3.59
C CYS A 186 8.79 38.62 2.48
N TYR A 187 7.48 38.74 2.65
CA TYR A 187 6.50 38.36 1.63
C TYR A 187 5.95 39.58 0.89
N ARG A 188 5.59 39.39 -0.39
CA ARG A 188 4.89 40.40 -1.17
C ARG A 188 3.40 40.17 -0.95
N GLU A 189 2.68 41.29 -0.71
CA GLU A 189 1.22 41.25 -0.79
C GLU A 189 0.81 41.00 -2.24
N CYS A 190 -0.11 40.03 -2.46
CA CYS A 190 -0.65 39.71 -3.78
C CYS A 190 -1.77 40.67 -4.15
#